data_5acc56336856dd6ad024036723d534b9
#
_entry.id   5acc56336856dd6ad024036723d534b9
#
_cell.length_a   1.000
_cell.length_b   1.000
_cell.length_c   1.000
_cell.angle_alpha   90.00
_cell.angle_beta   90.00
_cell.angle_gamma   90.00
#
_symmetry.space_group_name_H-M   'P 1'
#
loop_
_entity.id
_entity.type
_entity.pdbx_description
1 polymer ?
#
loop_
_entity_poly.entity_id
_entity_poly.type
_entity_poly.pdbx_seq_one_letter_code
_entity_poly.pdbx_strand_id
1 'polypeptide(L)'
;MSDPTVIELRGAAFGHEDRTVVSDIDLTVRQGEVVAVLGPNGAGKSTLVKGLLGLVELQAGSARVLGSPIGSRPAHNGIGYVPQRHTLASAVKATAAEIVTMGRTVRTPWWAPWRIRSAGNRAIVREALAVVGLGTLAAHDVATLSGGQQRRVLIARALASRPEVFLMDEPTAGVDRGHQQVLVAVMRRLVERGATLVVVTHELDALADLVTRAVVVSGGRISHDGPPEEIAPHAVDHTHHVGEDEPPPSPVPTTFLPTTGGPR
;
A
#
# COMPACT_ATOMS: atom_id res chain seq x y z
N MET A 1 -23.51 -18.18 9.93
CA MET A 1 -23.54 -16.74 10.30
C MET A 1 -22.61 -16.07 9.30
N SER A 2 -23.08 -15.05 8.57
CA SER A 2 -22.22 -14.35 7.62
C SER A 2 -21.22 -13.47 8.40
N ASP A 3 -19.95 -13.48 7.97
CA ASP A 3 -18.90 -12.65 8.58
C ASP A 3 -19.28 -11.16 8.49
N PRO A 4 -18.96 -10.35 9.52
CA PRO A 4 -19.32 -8.95 9.55
C PRO A 4 -18.64 -8.16 8.43
N THR A 5 -19.37 -7.20 7.86
CA THR A 5 -18.82 -6.27 6.85
C THR A 5 -17.87 -5.27 7.51
N VAL A 6 -16.64 -5.20 6.99
CA VAL A 6 -15.62 -4.27 7.50
C VAL A 6 -15.36 -3.09 6.55
N ILE A 7 -15.62 -3.23 5.25
CA ILE A 7 -15.63 -2.12 4.28
C ILE A 7 -16.91 -2.20 3.47
N GLU A 8 -17.58 -1.06 3.31
CA GLU A 8 -18.79 -0.94 2.50
C GLU A 8 -18.74 0.35 1.68
N LEU A 9 -18.72 0.21 0.37
CA LEU A 9 -18.87 1.30 -0.60
C LEU A 9 -20.15 1.07 -1.40
N ARG A 10 -20.96 2.11 -1.58
CA ARG A 10 -22.20 2.08 -2.37
C ARG A 10 -22.25 3.28 -3.30
N GLY A 11 -22.13 3.03 -4.60
CA GLY A 11 -22.08 4.05 -5.64
C GLY A 11 -20.99 5.11 -5.35
N ALA A 12 -19.90 4.71 -4.70
CA ALA A 12 -18.90 5.65 -4.20
C ALA A 12 -18.09 6.25 -5.34
N ALA A 13 -17.87 7.57 -5.27
CA ALA A 13 -16.98 8.27 -6.18
C ALA A 13 -15.90 9.03 -5.40
N PHE A 14 -14.66 8.90 -5.83
CA PHE A 14 -13.52 9.57 -5.21
C PHE A 14 -12.72 10.39 -6.23
N GLY A 15 -12.28 11.55 -5.82
CA GLY A 15 -11.52 12.45 -6.68
C GLY A 15 -10.92 13.62 -5.92
N HIS A 16 -10.35 14.54 -6.68
CA HIS A 16 -9.79 15.79 -6.18
C HIS A 16 -10.50 16.95 -6.87
N GLU A 17 -11.00 17.92 -6.12
CA GLU A 17 -11.70 19.10 -6.63
C GLU A 17 -12.77 18.69 -7.66
N ASP A 18 -12.65 19.16 -8.90
CA ASP A 18 -13.62 18.91 -9.98
C ASP A 18 -13.33 17.62 -10.79
N ARG A 19 -12.30 16.84 -10.42
CA ARG A 19 -11.91 15.65 -11.17
C ARG A 19 -12.22 14.37 -10.40
N THR A 20 -13.27 13.66 -10.80
CA THR A 20 -13.54 12.30 -10.35
C THR A 20 -12.53 11.33 -10.98
N VAL A 21 -11.89 10.50 -10.16
CA VAL A 21 -10.92 9.50 -10.62
C VAL A 21 -11.52 8.10 -10.59
N VAL A 22 -12.31 7.79 -9.58
CA VAL A 22 -13.09 6.55 -9.52
C VAL A 22 -14.54 6.89 -9.24
N SER A 23 -15.47 6.20 -9.89
CA SER A 23 -16.91 6.48 -9.81
C SER A 23 -17.71 5.18 -9.82
N ASP A 24 -18.89 5.24 -9.21
CA ASP A 24 -19.84 4.14 -9.20
C ASP A 24 -19.21 2.85 -8.65
N ILE A 25 -18.52 2.99 -7.52
CA ILE A 25 -17.85 1.87 -6.85
C ILE A 25 -18.79 1.26 -5.83
N ASP A 26 -19.21 0.02 -6.09
CA ASP A 26 -19.85 -0.86 -5.14
C ASP A 26 -18.86 -1.93 -4.69
N LEU A 27 -18.52 -1.93 -3.42
CA LEU A 27 -17.54 -2.88 -2.85
C LEU A 27 -17.91 -3.19 -1.40
N THR A 28 -18.04 -4.47 -1.09
CA THR A 28 -18.22 -4.97 0.27
C THR A 28 -17.08 -5.90 0.62
N VAL A 29 -16.33 -5.63 1.67
CA VAL A 29 -15.29 -6.54 2.21
C VAL A 29 -15.75 -7.05 3.56
N ARG A 30 -15.67 -8.37 3.76
CA ARG A 30 -16.00 -9.03 5.03
C ARG A 30 -14.77 -9.28 5.86
N GLN A 31 -14.98 -9.47 7.15
CA GLN A 31 -13.89 -9.80 8.07
C GLN A 31 -13.22 -11.11 7.67
N GLY A 32 -11.89 -11.13 7.69
CA GLY A 32 -11.08 -12.30 7.34
C GLY A 32 -10.84 -12.48 5.83
N GLU A 33 -11.52 -11.72 4.95
CA GLU A 33 -11.22 -11.76 3.51
C GLU A 33 -9.82 -11.22 3.19
N VAL A 34 -9.21 -11.79 2.17
CA VAL A 34 -8.00 -11.28 1.53
C VAL A 34 -8.38 -10.86 0.10
N VAL A 35 -8.57 -9.56 -0.08
CA VAL A 35 -9.01 -8.97 -1.35
C VAL A 35 -7.83 -8.39 -2.09
N ALA A 36 -7.55 -8.89 -3.30
CA ALA A 36 -6.60 -8.26 -4.21
C ALA A 36 -7.31 -7.21 -5.07
N VAL A 37 -6.79 -5.98 -5.11
CA VAL A 37 -7.25 -4.92 -6.00
C VAL A 37 -6.26 -4.81 -7.16
N LEU A 38 -6.71 -5.19 -8.35
CA LEU A 38 -5.94 -5.30 -9.57
C LEU A 38 -6.34 -4.23 -10.59
N GLY A 39 -5.57 -4.10 -11.65
CA GLY A 39 -5.88 -3.22 -12.78
C GLY A 39 -4.65 -2.47 -13.30
N PRO A 40 -4.74 -1.85 -14.49
CA PRO A 40 -3.62 -1.14 -15.10
C PRO A 40 -3.19 0.10 -14.31
N ASN A 41 -2.03 0.63 -14.64
CA ASN A 41 -1.56 1.90 -14.07
C ASN A 41 -2.52 3.04 -14.48
N GLY A 42 -2.82 3.92 -13.52
CA GLY A 42 -3.79 5.01 -13.74
C GLY A 42 -5.26 4.60 -13.64
N ALA A 43 -5.61 3.33 -13.41
CA ALA A 43 -6.99 2.87 -13.29
C ALA A 43 -7.76 3.42 -12.08
N GLY A 44 -7.07 4.05 -11.11
CA GLY A 44 -7.71 4.60 -9.90
C GLY A 44 -7.48 3.79 -8.63
N LYS A 45 -6.70 2.69 -8.66
CA LYS A 45 -6.45 1.84 -7.48
C LYS A 45 -5.95 2.60 -6.25
N SER A 46 -4.90 3.40 -6.42
CA SER A 46 -4.36 4.21 -5.31
C SER A 46 -5.33 5.31 -4.86
N THR A 47 -6.20 5.81 -5.74
CA THR A 47 -7.25 6.76 -5.37
C THR A 47 -8.33 6.07 -4.54
N LEU A 48 -8.73 4.84 -4.90
CA LEU A 48 -9.65 4.03 -4.11
C LEU A 48 -9.09 3.76 -2.71
N VAL A 49 -7.82 3.36 -2.60
CA VAL A 49 -7.16 3.15 -1.29
C VAL A 49 -7.10 4.44 -0.48
N LYS A 50 -6.71 5.56 -1.11
CA LYS A 50 -6.67 6.86 -0.43
C LYS A 50 -8.07 7.34 -0.01
N GLY A 51 -9.09 7.03 -0.81
CA GLY A 51 -10.50 7.27 -0.47
C GLY A 51 -10.90 6.51 0.79
N LEU A 52 -10.59 5.21 0.87
CA LEU A 52 -10.83 4.38 2.07
C LEU A 52 -10.12 4.92 3.32
N LEU A 53 -8.95 5.55 3.14
CA LEU A 53 -8.21 6.22 4.22
C LEU A 53 -8.78 7.61 4.58
N GLY A 54 -9.75 8.13 3.81
CA GLY A 54 -10.26 9.49 3.96
C GLY A 54 -9.27 10.58 3.56
N LEU A 55 -8.28 10.25 2.72
CA LEU A 55 -7.26 11.16 2.20
C LEU A 55 -7.66 11.80 0.86
N VAL A 56 -8.72 11.29 0.25
CA VAL A 56 -9.33 11.79 -0.98
C VAL A 56 -10.82 11.94 -0.71
N GLU A 57 -11.41 12.99 -1.24
CA GLU A 57 -12.80 13.36 -1.00
C GLU A 57 -13.77 12.33 -1.60
N LEU A 58 -14.81 11.99 -0.82
CA LEU A 58 -15.96 11.24 -1.29
C LEU A 58 -16.91 12.24 -1.97
N GLN A 59 -16.96 12.23 -3.30
CA GLN A 59 -17.74 13.16 -4.11
C GLN A 59 -19.19 12.71 -4.30
N ALA A 60 -19.43 11.37 -4.26
CA ALA A 60 -20.77 10.81 -4.37
C ALA A 60 -20.87 9.45 -3.67
N GLY A 61 -22.10 9.00 -3.42
CA GLY A 61 -22.38 7.70 -2.79
C GLY A 61 -22.12 7.69 -1.29
N SER A 62 -21.80 6.50 -0.78
CA SER A 62 -21.45 6.32 0.63
C SER A 62 -20.26 5.38 0.80
N ALA A 63 -19.45 5.64 1.83
CA ALA A 63 -18.28 4.83 2.16
C ALA A 63 -18.16 4.68 3.69
N ARG A 64 -18.07 3.44 4.14
CA ARG A 64 -17.95 3.10 5.55
C ARG A 64 -16.83 2.10 5.77
N VAL A 65 -16.15 2.24 6.89
CA VAL A 65 -15.18 1.27 7.42
C VAL A 65 -15.55 0.96 8.85
N LEU A 66 -15.70 -0.33 9.18
CA LEU A 66 -16.14 -0.81 10.49
C LEU A 66 -17.46 -0.12 10.94
N GLY A 67 -18.39 0.01 10.00
CA GLY A 67 -19.68 0.68 10.24
C GLY A 67 -19.63 2.20 10.36
N SER A 68 -18.44 2.81 10.41
CA SER A 68 -18.25 4.25 10.56
C SER A 68 -17.94 4.92 9.22
N PRO A 69 -18.44 6.15 8.96
CA PRO A 69 -18.07 6.88 7.75
C PRO A 69 -16.56 7.04 7.62
N ILE A 70 -16.03 6.96 6.39
CA ILE A 70 -14.61 7.25 6.12
C ILE A 70 -14.25 8.66 6.61
N GLY A 71 -12.95 8.88 6.93
CA GLY A 71 -12.48 10.13 7.51
C GLY A 71 -12.83 10.33 8.99
N SER A 72 -13.74 9.51 9.56
CA SER A 72 -14.03 9.53 11.01
C SER A 72 -12.91 8.85 11.81
N ARG A 73 -12.73 9.25 13.07
CA ARG A 73 -11.73 8.63 13.96
C ARG A 73 -11.90 7.12 14.12
N PRO A 74 -13.09 6.56 14.31
CA PRO A 74 -13.25 5.10 14.42
C PRO A 74 -12.79 4.37 13.16
N ALA A 75 -13.21 4.84 11.97
CA ALA A 75 -12.77 4.27 10.71
C ALA A 75 -11.24 4.32 10.56
N HIS A 76 -10.63 5.48 10.83
CA HIS A 76 -9.19 5.66 10.72
C HIS A 76 -8.40 4.78 11.70
N ASN A 77 -8.88 4.62 12.93
CA ASN A 77 -8.24 3.78 13.94
C ASN A 77 -8.32 2.27 13.62
N GLY A 78 -9.29 1.86 12.82
CA GLY A 78 -9.49 0.46 12.42
C GLY A 78 -8.64 0.01 11.25
N ILE A 79 -7.97 0.95 10.55
CA ILE A 79 -7.17 0.67 9.37
C ILE A 79 -5.67 0.73 9.70
N GLY A 80 -4.93 -0.29 9.28
CA GLY A 80 -3.47 -0.30 9.20
C GLY A 80 -3.01 -0.10 7.76
N TYR A 81 -2.30 0.98 7.46
CA TYR A 81 -1.89 1.29 6.10
C TYR A 81 -0.40 1.07 5.86
N VAL A 82 -0.09 0.36 4.78
CA VAL A 82 1.27 0.13 4.27
C VAL A 82 1.37 0.73 2.87
N PRO A 83 2.04 1.88 2.69
CA PRO A 83 2.14 2.58 1.41
C PRO A 83 3.13 1.92 0.45
N GLN A 84 2.95 2.17 -0.86
CA GLN A 84 3.82 1.68 -1.93
C GLN A 84 5.26 2.21 -1.83
N ARG A 85 5.42 3.52 -1.64
CA ARG A 85 6.75 4.16 -1.57
C ARG A 85 7.20 4.31 -0.13
N HIS A 86 8.42 3.86 0.11
CA HIS A 86 9.07 3.91 1.40
C HIS A 86 10.30 4.81 1.29
N THR A 87 10.08 6.06 1.52
CA THR A 87 11.18 6.88 1.97
C THR A 87 11.06 6.96 3.49
N LEU A 88 11.46 5.86 4.18
CA LEU A 88 11.97 6.01 5.53
C LEU A 88 13.33 6.69 5.35
N ALA A 89 13.27 7.84 4.65
CA ALA A 89 14.42 8.49 4.08
C ALA A 89 15.39 8.89 5.18
N SER A 90 16.59 8.68 4.88
CA SER A 90 17.88 9.20 5.32
C SER A 90 17.93 10.53 6.14
N ALA A 91 16.83 11.20 6.34
CA ALA A 91 16.75 12.47 7.08
C ALA A 91 16.43 12.31 8.57
N VAL A 92 15.87 11.19 9.02
CA VAL A 92 15.53 10.98 10.43
C VAL A 92 16.23 9.73 10.94
N LYS A 93 17.21 9.90 11.82
CA LYS A 93 17.81 8.77 12.56
C LYS A 93 16.76 8.23 13.53
N ALA A 94 16.16 7.11 13.19
CA ALA A 94 15.16 6.44 14.03
C ALA A 94 15.37 4.94 14.00
N THR A 95 15.21 4.30 15.12
CA THR A 95 15.27 2.84 15.24
C THR A 95 13.99 2.19 14.70
N ALA A 96 14.09 0.91 14.31
CA ALA A 96 12.92 0.13 13.91
C ALA A 96 11.81 0.16 14.99
N ALA A 97 12.19 0.06 16.27
CA ALA A 97 11.25 0.12 17.38
C ALA A 97 10.56 1.49 17.49
N GLU A 98 11.26 2.61 17.23
CA GLU A 98 10.67 3.94 17.25
C GLU A 98 9.67 4.13 16.12
N ILE A 99 10.01 3.69 14.89
CA ILE A 99 9.07 3.72 13.75
C ILE A 99 7.82 2.89 14.05
N VAL A 100 7.98 1.69 14.61
CA VAL A 100 6.83 0.84 14.97
C VAL A 100 6.01 1.47 16.10
N THR A 101 6.66 2.16 17.05
CA THR A 101 5.98 2.88 18.13
C THR A 101 5.07 3.98 17.60
N MET A 102 5.40 4.61 16.45
CA MET A 102 4.50 5.59 15.81
C MET A 102 3.13 4.98 15.45
N GLY A 103 3.04 3.67 15.18
CA GLY A 103 1.76 2.98 15.02
C GLY A 103 0.85 3.04 16.24
N ARG A 104 1.39 3.33 17.43
CA ARG A 104 0.61 3.48 18.67
C ARG A 104 0.01 4.87 18.87
N THR A 105 0.41 5.87 18.08
CA THR A 105 -0.08 7.26 18.21
C THR A 105 -1.59 7.34 18.03
N VAL A 106 -2.17 6.58 17.10
CA VAL A 106 -3.63 6.55 16.84
C VAL A 106 -4.44 6.02 18.03
N ARG A 107 -3.82 5.20 18.89
CA ARG A 107 -4.42 4.63 20.09
C ARG A 107 -4.03 5.38 21.38
N THR A 108 -3.16 6.40 21.27
CA THR A 108 -2.68 7.17 22.41
C THR A 108 -3.47 8.48 22.49
N PRO A 109 -4.14 8.78 23.61
CA PRO A 109 -4.87 10.04 23.76
C PRO A 109 -3.89 11.23 23.61
N TRP A 110 -4.28 12.26 22.88
CA TRP A 110 -3.46 13.45 22.66
C TRP A 110 -3.07 14.18 23.97
N TRP A 111 -3.91 14.06 24.99
CA TRP A 111 -3.67 14.64 26.32
C TRP A 111 -2.77 13.79 27.23
N ALA A 112 -2.39 12.57 26.79
CA ALA A 112 -1.53 11.67 27.54
C ALA A 112 -0.39 11.08 26.67
N PRO A 113 0.45 11.92 26.01
CA PRO A 113 1.45 11.47 25.06
C PRO A 113 2.52 10.57 25.69
N TRP A 114 2.78 10.70 26.99
CA TRP A 114 3.72 9.81 27.73
C TRP A 114 3.29 8.34 27.71
N ARG A 115 1.99 8.05 27.55
CA ARG A 115 1.47 6.67 27.48
C ARG A 115 2.00 5.89 26.27
N ILE A 116 2.51 6.59 25.24
CA ILE A 116 3.12 5.93 24.07
C ILE A 116 4.32 5.05 24.50
N ARG A 117 5.03 5.46 25.56
CA ARG A 117 6.18 4.73 26.12
C ARG A 117 5.80 3.77 27.26
N SER A 118 4.52 3.48 27.47
CA SER A 118 4.07 2.54 28.51
C SER A 118 4.60 1.14 28.28
N ALA A 119 4.66 0.33 29.35
CA ALA A 119 5.09 -1.06 29.27
C ALA A 119 4.21 -1.88 28.30
N GLY A 120 2.88 -1.61 28.30
CA GLY A 120 1.95 -2.26 27.37
C GLY A 120 2.24 -1.92 25.91
N ASN A 121 2.52 -0.64 25.58
CA ASN A 121 2.87 -0.27 24.22
C ASN A 121 4.23 -0.87 23.79
N ARG A 122 5.23 -0.92 24.69
CA ARG A 122 6.49 -1.59 24.39
C ARG A 122 6.31 -3.09 24.12
N ALA A 123 5.41 -3.76 24.82
CA ALA A 123 5.08 -5.16 24.56
C ALA A 123 4.47 -5.36 23.17
N ILE A 124 3.52 -4.49 22.78
CA ILE A 124 2.89 -4.51 21.45
C ILE A 124 3.92 -4.28 20.35
N VAL A 125 4.82 -3.31 20.51
CA VAL A 125 5.90 -3.02 19.55
C VAL A 125 6.84 -4.23 19.38
N ARG A 126 7.23 -4.87 20.48
CA ARG A 126 8.05 -6.09 20.42
C ARG A 126 7.34 -7.24 19.72
N GLU A 127 6.05 -7.44 20.02
CA GLU A 127 5.22 -8.44 19.34
C GLU A 127 5.14 -8.17 17.85
N ALA A 128 4.85 -6.92 17.44
CA ALA A 128 4.75 -6.53 16.05
C ALA A 128 6.06 -6.78 15.30
N LEU A 129 7.22 -6.43 15.89
CA LEU A 129 8.53 -6.71 15.30
C LEU A 129 8.83 -8.21 15.22
N ALA A 130 8.40 -9.01 16.21
CA ALA A 130 8.57 -10.45 16.19
C ALA A 130 7.74 -11.11 15.06
N VAL A 131 6.50 -10.68 14.85
CA VAL A 131 5.62 -11.18 13.77
C VAL A 131 6.27 -11.03 12.41
N VAL A 132 6.94 -9.89 12.16
CA VAL A 132 7.62 -9.62 10.88
C VAL A 132 9.07 -10.12 10.85
N GLY A 133 9.53 -10.84 11.88
CA GLY A 133 10.89 -11.42 11.96
C GLY A 133 11.99 -10.37 12.12
N LEU A 134 11.70 -9.24 12.79
CA LEU A 134 12.67 -8.16 13.05
C LEU A 134 12.96 -7.93 14.54
N GLY A 135 12.65 -8.89 15.41
CA GLY A 135 12.81 -8.72 16.86
C GLY A 135 14.24 -8.36 17.28
N THR A 136 15.26 -8.97 16.65
CA THR A 136 16.68 -8.71 16.91
C THR A 136 17.16 -7.37 16.36
N LEU A 137 16.44 -6.81 15.38
CA LEU A 137 16.79 -5.56 14.72
C LEU A 137 16.03 -4.34 15.29
N ALA A 138 15.33 -4.52 16.42
CA ALA A 138 14.48 -3.47 17.02
C ALA A 138 15.24 -2.16 17.31
N ALA A 139 16.51 -2.26 17.75
CA ALA A 139 17.34 -1.11 18.08
C ALA A 139 18.19 -0.58 16.90
N HIS A 140 18.13 -1.21 15.73
CA HIS A 140 18.89 -0.78 14.56
C HIS A 140 18.25 0.46 13.91
N ASP A 141 19.10 1.34 13.41
CA ASP A 141 18.66 2.48 12.59
C ASP A 141 18.00 1.97 11.31
N VAL A 142 16.78 2.44 11.03
CA VAL A 142 16.00 2.02 9.87
C VAL A 142 16.75 2.34 8.57
N ALA A 143 17.55 3.40 8.51
CA ALA A 143 18.32 3.76 7.33
C ALA A 143 19.38 2.70 6.96
N THR A 144 19.83 1.88 7.92
CA THR A 144 20.81 0.79 7.71
C THR A 144 20.18 -0.53 7.29
N LEU A 145 18.86 -0.63 7.35
CA LEU A 145 18.13 -1.84 6.99
C LEU A 145 17.96 -1.97 5.47
N SER A 146 17.93 -3.20 4.98
CA SER A 146 17.59 -3.46 3.57
C SER A 146 16.18 -2.99 3.23
N GLY A 147 15.88 -2.72 1.95
CA GLY A 147 14.55 -2.30 1.52
C GLY A 147 13.44 -3.25 1.97
N GLY A 148 13.66 -4.57 1.88
CA GLY A 148 12.71 -5.57 2.37
C GLY A 148 12.56 -5.56 3.91
N GLN A 149 13.62 -5.26 4.66
CA GLN A 149 13.53 -5.07 6.11
C GLN A 149 12.79 -3.79 6.46
N GLN A 150 13.06 -2.68 5.77
CA GLN A 150 12.33 -1.42 5.95
C GLN A 150 10.82 -1.61 5.68
N ARG A 151 10.47 -2.38 4.62
CA ARG A 151 9.07 -2.70 4.32
C ARG A 151 8.42 -3.48 5.46
N ARG A 152 9.11 -4.47 6.03
CA ARG A 152 8.63 -5.21 7.19
C ARG A 152 8.48 -4.32 8.44
N VAL A 153 9.34 -3.31 8.63
CA VAL A 153 9.15 -2.29 9.70
C VAL A 153 7.83 -1.54 9.51
N LEU A 154 7.45 -1.18 8.28
CA LEU A 154 6.18 -0.49 8.02
C LEU A 154 4.96 -1.39 8.25
N ILE A 155 5.06 -2.68 7.90
CA ILE A 155 4.02 -3.65 8.24
C ILE A 155 3.91 -3.78 9.77
N ALA A 156 5.04 -3.87 10.48
CA ALA A 156 5.04 -3.90 11.94
C ALA A 156 4.44 -2.62 12.57
N ARG A 157 4.70 -1.46 11.96
CA ARG A 157 4.08 -0.19 12.37
C ARG A 157 2.56 -0.24 12.21
N ALA A 158 2.07 -0.72 11.07
CA ALA A 158 0.65 -0.91 10.85
C ALA A 158 0.06 -1.92 11.86
N LEU A 159 0.72 -3.05 12.09
CA LEU A 159 0.31 -4.06 13.06
C LEU A 159 0.26 -3.53 14.50
N ALA A 160 1.20 -2.66 14.87
CA ALA A 160 1.23 -2.06 16.20
C ALA A 160 0.00 -1.20 16.49
N SER A 161 -0.68 -0.62 15.49
CA SER A 161 -1.96 0.07 15.69
C SER A 161 -3.09 -0.89 16.06
N ARG A 162 -2.91 -2.22 15.94
CA ARG A 162 -3.92 -3.27 16.11
C ARG A 162 -5.16 -3.01 15.23
N PRO A 163 -4.97 -2.92 13.92
CA PRO A 163 -6.07 -2.66 13.01
C PRO A 163 -6.93 -3.91 12.82
N GLU A 164 -8.16 -3.72 12.37
CA GLU A 164 -9.06 -4.80 11.93
C GLU A 164 -8.91 -5.06 10.41
N VAL A 165 -8.50 -4.02 9.67
CA VAL A 165 -8.28 -4.08 8.23
C VAL A 165 -6.88 -3.56 7.90
N PHE A 166 -6.12 -4.31 7.10
CA PHE A 166 -4.87 -3.84 6.50
C PHE A 166 -5.10 -3.42 5.06
N LEU A 167 -4.77 -2.18 4.73
CA LEU A 167 -4.65 -1.70 3.36
C LEU A 167 -3.17 -1.69 2.98
N MET A 168 -2.79 -2.46 1.97
CA MET A 168 -1.42 -2.57 1.49
C MET A 168 -1.35 -2.16 0.03
N ASP A 169 -0.57 -1.12 -0.26
CA ASP A 169 -0.39 -0.62 -1.62
C ASP A 169 0.93 -1.15 -2.17
N GLU A 170 0.86 -2.08 -3.12
CA GLU A 170 1.98 -2.77 -3.76
C GLU A 170 3.06 -3.29 -2.78
N PRO A 171 2.70 -4.16 -1.81
CA PRO A 171 3.63 -4.58 -0.76
C PRO A 171 4.84 -5.36 -1.27
N THR A 172 4.79 -5.94 -2.46
CA THR A 172 5.85 -6.75 -3.08
C THR A 172 6.61 -6.04 -4.21
N ALA A 173 6.13 -4.86 -4.66
CA ALA A 173 6.74 -4.15 -5.78
C ALA A 173 8.21 -3.75 -5.51
N GLY A 174 9.08 -4.00 -6.50
CA GLY A 174 10.50 -3.65 -6.40
C GLY A 174 11.29 -4.44 -5.36
N VAL A 175 10.75 -5.57 -4.89
CA VAL A 175 11.40 -6.48 -3.96
C VAL A 175 11.82 -7.74 -4.72
N ASP A 176 13.04 -8.21 -4.52
CA ASP A 176 13.48 -9.48 -5.12
C ASP A 176 12.68 -10.68 -4.62
N ARG A 177 12.67 -11.78 -5.39
CA ARG A 177 11.84 -12.96 -5.13
C ARG A 177 12.03 -13.55 -3.73
N GLY A 178 13.26 -13.58 -3.20
CA GLY A 178 13.52 -14.12 -1.86
C GLY A 178 12.87 -13.28 -0.77
N HIS A 179 12.95 -11.96 -0.88
CA HIS A 179 12.30 -11.05 0.06
C HIS A 179 10.78 -10.98 -0.14
N GLN A 180 10.26 -11.18 -1.36
CA GLN A 180 8.82 -11.32 -1.60
C GLN A 180 8.23 -12.49 -0.81
N GLN A 181 8.87 -13.66 -0.84
CA GLN A 181 8.42 -14.83 -0.07
C GLN A 181 8.34 -14.55 1.44
N VAL A 182 9.31 -13.80 1.98
CA VAL A 182 9.27 -13.38 3.39
C VAL A 182 8.07 -12.48 3.68
N LEU A 183 7.75 -11.53 2.78
CA LEU A 183 6.59 -10.65 2.92
C LEU A 183 5.28 -11.42 2.84
N VAL A 184 5.17 -12.37 1.90
CA VAL A 184 4.01 -13.26 1.78
C VAL A 184 3.83 -14.09 3.06
N ALA A 185 4.92 -14.64 3.62
CA ALA A 185 4.87 -15.36 4.89
C ALA A 185 4.40 -14.47 6.06
N VAL A 186 4.77 -13.19 6.08
CA VAL A 186 4.26 -12.23 7.07
C VAL A 186 2.75 -12.01 6.87
N MET A 187 2.29 -11.78 5.63
CA MET A 187 0.86 -11.62 5.34
C MET A 187 0.07 -12.87 5.73
N ARG A 188 0.59 -14.08 5.44
CA ARG A 188 -0.03 -15.33 5.86
C ARG A 188 -0.23 -15.40 7.39
N ARG A 189 0.78 -15.00 8.17
CA ARG A 189 0.66 -14.93 9.64
C ARG A 189 -0.39 -13.93 10.11
N LEU A 190 -0.62 -12.84 9.37
CA LEU A 190 -1.70 -11.88 9.68
C LEU A 190 -3.07 -12.50 9.42
N VAL A 191 -3.23 -13.20 8.28
CA VAL A 191 -4.47 -13.91 7.91
C VAL A 191 -4.78 -15.02 8.92
N GLU A 192 -3.80 -15.83 9.31
CA GLU A 192 -3.94 -16.87 10.34
C GLU A 192 -4.40 -16.31 11.69
N ARG A 193 -4.14 -15.03 11.95
CA ARG A 193 -4.61 -14.31 13.14
C ARG A 193 -5.97 -13.62 12.94
N GLY A 194 -6.65 -13.88 11.83
CA GLY A 194 -7.97 -13.33 11.50
C GLY A 194 -7.95 -11.90 10.95
N ALA A 195 -6.80 -11.41 10.44
CA ALA A 195 -6.73 -10.10 9.82
C ALA A 195 -7.45 -10.09 8.47
N THR A 196 -8.14 -8.99 8.17
CA THR A 196 -8.67 -8.68 6.85
C THR A 196 -7.63 -7.90 6.06
N LEU A 197 -7.33 -8.32 4.83
CA LEU A 197 -6.34 -7.67 3.98
C LEU A 197 -6.99 -7.15 2.69
N VAL A 198 -6.69 -5.92 2.32
CA VAL A 198 -6.95 -5.37 0.99
C VAL A 198 -5.60 -4.99 0.40
N VAL A 199 -5.19 -5.70 -0.65
CA VAL A 199 -3.85 -5.59 -1.24
C VAL A 199 -3.96 -5.09 -2.65
N VAL A 200 -3.49 -3.89 -2.93
CA VAL A 200 -3.28 -3.42 -4.29
C VAL A 200 -2.02 -4.05 -4.82
N THR A 201 -2.12 -4.74 -5.94
CA THR A 201 -0.97 -5.37 -6.60
C THR A 201 -1.21 -5.46 -8.10
N HIS A 202 -0.15 -5.56 -8.86
CA HIS A 202 -0.15 -5.94 -10.26
C HIS A 202 0.42 -7.36 -10.45
N GLU A 203 0.98 -7.94 -9.39
CA GLU A 203 1.55 -9.30 -9.37
C GLU A 203 0.69 -10.18 -8.45
N LEU A 204 -0.31 -10.87 -9.02
CA LEU A 204 -1.18 -11.77 -8.26
C LEU A 204 -0.46 -13.07 -7.89
N ASP A 205 0.43 -13.56 -8.75
CA ASP A 205 1.08 -14.88 -8.62
C ASP A 205 1.76 -15.08 -7.26
N ALA A 206 2.44 -14.04 -6.76
CA ALA A 206 3.11 -14.10 -5.46
C ALA A 206 2.13 -14.24 -4.27
N LEU A 207 0.87 -13.87 -4.45
CA LEU A 207 -0.16 -13.84 -3.42
C LEU A 207 -1.30 -14.85 -3.68
N ALA A 208 -1.23 -15.64 -4.77
CA ALA A 208 -2.31 -16.50 -5.23
C ALA A 208 -2.87 -17.40 -4.11
N ASP A 209 -2.00 -18.02 -3.31
CA ASP A 209 -2.40 -18.88 -2.19
C ASP A 209 -3.07 -18.15 -1.01
N LEU A 210 -3.01 -16.82 -0.97
CA LEU A 210 -3.56 -16.02 0.13
C LEU A 210 -4.84 -15.28 -0.27
N VAL A 211 -4.96 -14.91 -1.55
CA VAL A 211 -6.08 -14.11 -2.06
C VAL A 211 -7.33 -14.96 -2.13
N THR A 212 -8.39 -14.51 -1.45
CA THR A 212 -9.69 -15.17 -1.46
C THR A 212 -10.64 -14.57 -2.49
N ARG A 213 -10.38 -13.33 -2.92
CA ARG A 213 -11.22 -12.57 -3.85
C ARG A 213 -10.40 -11.52 -4.57
N ALA A 214 -10.69 -11.29 -5.82
CA ALA A 214 -10.02 -10.29 -6.64
C ALA A 214 -11.01 -9.29 -7.23
N VAL A 215 -10.65 -8.02 -7.15
CA VAL A 215 -11.41 -6.87 -7.65
C VAL A 215 -10.56 -6.18 -8.70
N VAL A 216 -11.03 -6.13 -9.95
CA VAL A 216 -10.31 -5.45 -11.03
C VAL A 216 -10.89 -4.05 -11.22
N VAL A 217 -10.03 -3.04 -11.11
CA VAL A 217 -10.38 -1.64 -11.39
C VAL A 217 -9.88 -1.27 -12.78
N SER A 218 -10.77 -0.79 -13.62
CA SER A 218 -10.47 -0.34 -14.99
C SER A 218 -11.26 0.92 -15.31
N GLY A 219 -10.61 1.94 -15.87
CA GLY A 219 -11.26 3.21 -16.20
C GLY A 219 -12.00 3.88 -15.05
N GLY A 220 -11.52 3.71 -13.82
CA GLY A 220 -12.14 4.28 -12.62
C GLY A 220 -13.38 3.55 -12.10
N ARG A 221 -13.66 2.33 -12.59
CA ARG A 221 -14.80 1.50 -12.18
C ARG A 221 -14.35 0.09 -11.83
N ILE A 222 -15.16 -0.66 -11.07
CA ILE A 222 -14.95 -2.08 -10.88
C ILE A 222 -15.46 -2.80 -12.13
N SER A 223 -14.58 -3.51 -12.82
CA SER A 223 -14.90 -4.32 -14.01
C SER A 223 -15.07 -5.80 -13.71
N HIS A 224 -14.49 -6.28 -12.60
CA HIS A 224 -14.64 -7.67 -12.12
C HIS A 224 -14.57 -7.67 -10.59
N ASP A 225 -15.34 -8.55 -9.98
CA ASP A 225 -15.36 -8.78 -8.54
C ASP A 225 -15.76 -10.23 -8.28
N GLY A 226 -14.81 -11.08 -7.98
CA GLY A 226 -15.04 -12.52 -7.83
C GLY A 226 -13.78 -13.31 -7.44
N PRO A 227 -13.82 -14.64 -7.58
CA PRO A 227 -12.67 -15.51 -7.32
C PRO A 227 -11.48 -15.15 -8.21
N PRO A 228 -10.23 -15.25 -7.70
CA PRO A 228 -9.05 -14.87 -8.47
C PRO A 228 -8.85 -15.72 -9.75
N GLU A 229 -9.37 -16.94 -9.79
CA GLU A 229 -9.29 -17.85 -10.94
C GLU A 229 -10.12 -17.39 -12.14
N GLU A 230 -11.11 -16.54 -11.93
CA GLU A 230 -11.96 -15.98 -12.99
C GLU A 230 -11.33 -14.80 -13.72
N ILE A 231 -10.18 -14.31 -13.22
CA ILE A 231 -9.48 -13.21 -13.86
C ILE A 231 -8.72 -13.73 -15.07
N ALA A 232 -9.17 -13.34 -16.27
CA ALA A 232 -8.46 -13.66 -17.49
C ALA A 232 -7.02 -13.16 -17.45
N PRO A 233 -6.02 -13.92 -17.92
CA PRO A 233 -4.61 -13.54 -17.91
C PRO A 233 -4.33 -12.17 -18.56
N HIS A 234 -5.19 -11.69 -19.44
CA HIS A 234 -5.08 -10.41 -20.15
C HIS A 234 -5.57 -9.19 -19.35
N ALA A 235 -6.26 -9.37 -18.21
CA ALA A 235 -6.68 -8.26 -17.37
C ALA A 235 -5.50 -7.62 -16.59
N VAL A 236 -4.34 -8.27 -16.61
CA VAL A 236 -3.10 -7.87 -15.95
C VAL A 236 -2.01 -7.54 -16.99
N ASP A 237 -2.40 -7.37 -18.26
CA ASP A 237 -1.44 -7.18 -19.34
C ASP A 237 -0.63 -5.89 -19.13
N HIS A 238 0.64 -6.12 -18.89
CA HIS A 238 1.67 -5.11 -18.93
C HIS A 238 1.89 -4.75 -20.40
N THR A 239 1.35 -3.64 -20.86
CA THR A 239 1.96 -2.97 -22.00
C THR A 239 3.38 -2.57 -21.57
N HIS A 240 4.31 -3.52 -21.72
CA HIS A 240 5.67 -3.15 -22.00
C HIS A 240 5.58 -2.28 -23.27
N HIS A 241 5.75 -0.99 -23.11
CA HIS A 241 6.25 -0.19 -24.23
C HIS A 241 7.55 -0.87 -24.66
N VAL A 242 7.43 -1.79 -25.60
CA VAL A 242 8.52 -2.09 -26.52
C VAL A 242 8.83 -0.73 -27.12
N GLY A 243 10.02 -0.20 -26.79
CA GLY A 243 10.46 1.05 -27.34
C GLY A 243 10.28 0.98 -28.84
N GLU A 244 9.44 1.84 -29.38
CA GLU A 244 9.48 2.17 -30.79
C GLU A 244 10.92 2.58 -31.02
N ASP A 245 11.57 1.89 -31.96
CA ASP A 245 12.90 2.21 -32.48
C ASP A 245 12.92 3.69 -32.83
N GLU A 246 13.48 4.50 -31.94
CA GLU A 246 13.80 5.88 -32.27
C GLU A 246 14.87 5.79 -33.38
N PRO A 247 14.60 6.31 -34.58
CA PRO A 247 15.61 6.26 -35.65
C PRO A 247 16.88 6.96 -35.16
N PRO A 248 18.05 6.45 -35.48
CA PRO A 248 19.31 7.01 -35.01
C PRO A 248 19.40 8.50 -35.35
N PRO A 249 19.87 9.35 -34.43
CA PRO A 249 19.95 10.79 -34.66
C PRO A 249 20.80 11.07 -35.90
N SER A 250 20.24 11.86 -36.82
CA SER A 250 20.92 12.28 -38.02
C SER A 250 22.28 12.92 -37.68
N PRO A 251 23.34 12.65 -38.45
CA PRO A 251 24.66 13.22 -38.17
C PRO A 251 24.61 14.75 -38.26
N VAL A 252 25.07 15.39 -37.19
CA VAL A 252 25.22 16.84 -37.10
C VAL A 252 26.28 17.27 -38.16
N PRO A 253 26.00 18.21 -39.06
CA PRO A 253 26.98 18.68 -40.01
C PRO A 253 28.12 19.41 -39.29
N THR A 254 29.32 18.85 -39.40
CA THR A 254 30.55 19.45 -38.92
C THR A 254 30.98 20.55 -39.89
N THR A 255 30.50 21.76 -39.67
CA THR A 255 31.08 22.92 -40.39
C THR A 255 30.91 24.15 -39.52
N PHE A 256 32.01 24.60 -38.98
CA PHE A 256 32.47 25.97 -38.79
C PHE A 256 33.52 26.03 -37.68
N LEU A 257 34.76 25.79 -38.09
CA LEU A 257 35.92 26.35 -37.38
C LEU A 257 36.26 27.70 -38.06
N PRO A 258 36.27 28.82 -37.35
CA PRO A 258 36.90 30.04 -37.90
C PRO A 258 38.42 29.90 -37.79
N THR A 259 39.07 30.00 -38.93
CA THR A 259 40.51 30.17 -39.06
C THR A 259 40.92 31.51 -38.45
N THR A 260 41.66 31.49 -37.35
CA THR A 260 42.40 32.65 -36.85
C THR A 260 43.67 32.80 -37.67
N GLY A 261 43.68 33.77 -38.59
CA GLY A 261 44.90 34.32 -39.15
C GLY A 261 45.56 35.26 -38.16
N GLY A 262 46.81 35.04 -37.73
CA GLY A 262 47.74 36.10 -37.38
C GLY A 262 48.36 36.66 -38.68
N PRO A 263 49.32 37.57 -38.68
CA PRO A 263 50.10 38.19 -37.59
C PRO A 263 50.26 39.73 -37.77
N ARG A 264 50.57 40.43 -36.73
CA ARG A 264 51.71 41.40 -36.66
C ARG A 264 51.72 42.08 -35.30
#